data_114634d8b25b243033fd09b56b4e6533
#
_entry.id   114634d8b25b243033fd09b56b4e6533
#
_cell.length_a   1.000
_cell.length_b   1.000
_cell.length_c   1.000
_cell.angle_alpha   90.00
_cell.angle_beta   90.00
_cell.angle_gamma   90.00
#
_symmetry.space_group_name_H-M   'P 1'
#
loop_
_entity.id
_entity.type
_entity.pdbx_description
1 polymer ?
#
loop_
_entity_poly.entity_id
_entity_poly.type
_entity_poly.pdbx_seq_one_letter_code
_entity_poly.pdbx_strand_id
1 'polypeptide(L)'
;MRKIVQRLFSKADQKQPDQPMEATEPQAQAQASEAPLKPLTPKLPNAPIPVDRFDPEVAIPARYTEAPRAMVSFVVIVYKMPDQAEKTLLSLSAQYQRGVTEADYEVIVVENSSDAVLGEERACQYGSNVRYFYREETRPTPVPAVNFGAEKAQGTHISIMVDGARMLSPSVVSYMLAATRLHPQTLVAIPGYHLGPMLQQRSMLEGYCQEVEAELLASINWPSDGYRLFEISCLSGTSCGGYFKPIGESNCLAVPADTWRILGGFDPAFTETGGGQVNLDFYKRAVELPDTLLVILMGEGSFHQFHGGITTGTKGEKRIKAMDDHFNQYAALRGEPYKSPTQRPVYLGSLPDSAMKFMHHGTTQALGVLEE
;
A
#
# COMPACT_ATOMS: atom_id res chain seq x y z
N MET A 1 0.28 8.83 -29.14
CA MET A 1 0.62 8.14 -27.89
C MET A 1 2.06 8.39 -27.43
N ARG A 2 3.14 7.91 -28.08
CA ARG A 2 4.54 8.16 -27.65
C ARG A 2 4.85 9.62 -27.29
N LYS A 3 4.30 10.60 -28.00
CA LYS A 3 4.46 12.03 -27.69
C LYS A 3 3.79 12.43 -26.39
N ILE A 4 2.68 11.79 -26.00
CA ILE A 4 1.99 12.05 -24.72
C ILE A 4 2.84 11.52 -23.57
N VAL A 5 3.34 10.29 -23.70
CA VAL A 5 4.23 9.67 -22.70
C VAL A 5 5.47 10.54 -22.48
N GLN A 6 6.18 10.93 -23.54
CA GLN A 6 7.35 11.81 -23.43
C GLN A 6 7.02 13.15 -22.78
N ARG A 7 5.86 13.76 -23.12
CA ARG A 7 5.42 15.03 -22.54
C ARG A 7 5.10 14.91 -21.04
N LEU A 8 4.51 13.81 -20.62
CA LEU A 8 4.18 13.55 -19.20
C LEU A 8 5.46 13.46 -18.36
N PHE A 9 6.45 12.71 -18.82
CA PHE A 9 7.71 12.57 -18.07
C PHE A 9 8.54 13.86 -18.09
N SER A 10 8.62 14.59 -19.20
CA SER A 10 9.33 15.87 -19.26
C SER A 10 8.73 16.95 -18.36
N LYS A 11 7.42 16.90 -18.11
CA LYS A 11 6.75 17.83 -17.17
C LYS A 11 6.90 17.41 -15.71
N ALA A 12 7.06 16.12 -15.43
CA ALA A 12 7.29 15.64 -14.08
C ALA A 12 8.63 16.14 -13.52
N ASP A 13 9.67 16.18 -14.37
CA ASP A 13 11.00 16.69 -14.00
C ASP A 13 11.03 18.23 -13.76
N GLN A 14 9.99 18.96 -14.16
CA GLN A 14 9.93 20.44 -14.06
C GLN A 14 9.02 20.96 -12.93
N LYS A 15 8.30 20.09 -12.24
CA LYS A 15 7.39 20.49 -11.17
C LYS A 15 7.80 19.88 -9.83
N GLN A 16 8.12 20.74 -8.88
CA GLN A 16 8.21 20.38 -7.46
C GLN A 16 6.94 19.69 -6.96
N PRO A 17 7.04 18.76 -6.00
CA PRO A 17 5.87 18.14 -5.37
C PRO A 17 4.99 19.21 -4.73
N ASP A 18 3.69 19.13 -4.95
CA ASP A 18 2.74 20.00 -4.25
C ASP A 18 2.80 19.74 -2.76
N GLN A 19 2.84 20.81 -2.02
CA GLN A 19 2.61 20.78 -0.59
C GLN A 19 1.22 20.19 -0.29
N PRO A 20 1.08 19.41 0.80
CA PRO A 20 -0.23 19.03 1.32
C PRO A 20 -1.05 20.30 1.54
N MET A 21 -2.35 20.26 1.27
CA MET A 21 -3.25 21.34 1.68
C MET A 21 -3.18 21.46 3.21
N GLU A 22 -2.43 22.47 3.69
CA GLU A 22 -2.37 22.81 5.11
C GLU A 22 -3.72 23.36 5.56
N ALA A 23 -4.28 22.71 6.57
CA ALA A 23 -5.23 23.39 7.45
C ALA A 23 -4.42 24.43 8.23
N THR A 24 -4.78 25.70 8.07
CA THR A 24 -4.15 26.84 8.76
C THR A 24 -4.28 26.67 10.28
N GLU A 25 -3.17 26.35 10.95
CA GLU A 25 -3.04 26.47 12.40
C GLU A 25 -2.54 27.88 12.79
N PRO A 26 -2.99 28.44 13.93
CA PRO A 26 -2.48 29.71 14.41
C PRO A 26 -1.06 29.57 14.95
N GLN A 27 -0.17 30.43 14.49
CA GLN A 27 1.23 30.48 14.89
C GLN A 27 1.34 30.89 16.37
N ALA A 28 1.88 29.97 17.19
CA ALA A 28 2.47 30.30 18.49
C ALA A 28 3.99 30.33 18.33
N GLN A 29 4.57 31.55 18.40
CA GLN A 29 6.02 31.76 18.42
C GLN A 29 6.59 31.30 19.78
N ALA A 30 7.41 30.24 19.75
CA ALA A 30 8.33 29.91 20.85
C ALA A 30 9.77 30.05 20.33
N GLN A 31 10.48 31.09 20.79
CA GLN A 31 11.92 31.22 20.61
C GLN A 31 12.64 30.22 21.48
N ALA A 32 13.29 29.24 20.87
CA ALA A 32 14.25 28.34 21.55
C ALA A 32 15.67 28.70 21.08
N SER A 33 16.53 29.03 22.04
CA SER A 33 17.94 29.36 21.88
C SER A 33 18.71 28.06 21.51
N GLU A 34 19.33 28.06 20.33
CA GLU A 34 20.18 26.98 19.86
C GLU A 34 21.61 27.14 20.43
N ALA A 35 22.04 26.18 21.25
CA ALA A 35 23.45 25.92 21.52
C ALA A 35 23.99 24.93 20.48
N PRO A 36 25.19 25.14 19.90
CA PRO A 36 25.71 24.26 18.87
C PRO A 36 26.05 22.85 19.42
N LEU A 37 25.42 21.83 18.86
CA LEU A 37 25.69 20.44 19.13
C LEU A 37 27.10 20.09 18.61
N LYS A 38 27.99 19.67 19.52
CA LYS A 38 29.29 19.08 19.14
C LYS A 38 29.05 17.78 18.39
N PRO A 39 29.75 17.52 17.27
CA PRO A 39 29.64 16.25 16.56
C PRO A 39 30.11 15.11 17.46
N LEU A 40 29.21 14.17 17.77
CA LEU A 40 29.53 12.90 18.38
C LEU A 40 30.17 12.01 17.32
N THR A 41 31.49 11.94 17.28
CA THR A 41 32.22 10.89 16.57
C THR A 41 32.11 9.61 17.41
N PRO A 42 31.40 8.56 16.95
CA PRO A 42 31.39 7.29 17.66
C PRO A 42 32.82 6.72 17.60
N LYS A 43 33.46 6.57 18.75
CA LYS A 43 34.67 5.74 18.85
C LYS A 43 34.25 4.29 18.69
N LEU A 44 34.44 3.73 17.49
CA LEU A 44 34.36 2.31 17.28
C LEU A 44 35.40 1.63 18.20
N PRO A 45 35.04 0.58 18.97
CA PRO A 45 36.01 -0.16 19.73
C PRO A 45 37.00 -0.81 18.79
N ASN A 46 38.32 -0.61 19.04
CA ASN A 46 39.42 -1.16 18.25
C ASN A 46 39.66 -2.68 18.48
N ALA A 47 38.73 -3.39 19.09
CA ALA A 47 38.82 -4.83 19.24
C ALA A 47 37.91 -5.49 18.17
N PRO A 48 38.40 -6.51 17.43
CA PRO A 48 37.57 -7.32 16.59
C PRO A 48 36.45 -7.90 17.45
N ILE A 49 35.20 -7.68 17.06
CA ILE A 49 34.03 -8.34 17.67
C ILE A 49 34.31 -9.83 17.55
N PRO A 50 34.37 -10.61 18.66
CA PRO A 50 34.47 -12.05 18.55
C PRO A 50 33.31 -12.54 17.72
N VAL A 51 33.57 -13.07 16.55
CA VAL A 51 32.56 -13.83 15.80
C VAL A 51 32.46 -15.14 16.59
N ASP A 52 31.59 -15.17 17.57
CA ASP A 52 31.22 -16.42 18.22
C ASP A 52 30.79 -17.35 17.09
N ARG A 53 31.47 -18.47 17.00
CA ARG A 53 31.21 -19.48 16.00
C ARG A 53 29.74 -19.85 16.14
N PHE A 54 28.99 -19.66 15.06
CA PHE A 54 27.65 -20.19 14.95
C PHE A 54 27.72 -21.69 15.23
N ASP A 55 27.25 -22.10 16.40
CA ASP A 55 27.20 -23.50 16.76
C ASP A 55 26.03 -24.13 16.03
N PRO A 56 26.25 -24.96 15.00
CA PRO A 56 25.16 -25.55 14.23
C PRO A 56 24.36 -26.57 15.05
N GLU A 57 24.80 -26.93 16.27
CA GLU A 57 24.10 -27.85 17.16
C GLU A 57 23.17 -27.14 18.17
N VAL A 58 23.07 -25.81 18.16
CA VAL A 58 22.06 -25.14 18.98
C VAL A 58 20.69 -25.50 18.42
N ALA A 59 20.05 -26.46 19.08
CA ALA A 59 18.68 -26.86 18.74
C ALA A 59 17.76 -25.63 18.81
N ILE A 60 17.12 -25.32 17.69
CA ILE A 60 16.08 -24.28 17.63
C ILE A 60 15.00 -24.68 18.67
N PRO A 61 14.72 -23.84 19.67
CA PRO A 61 13.72 -24.17 20.69
C PRO A 61 12.39 -24.55 20.01
N ALA A 62 11.74 -25.63 20.50
CA ALA A 62 10.49 -26.15 19.95
C ALA A 62 9.41 -25.08 19.75
N ARG A 63 9.38 -24.01 20.60
CA ARG A 63 8.51 -22.86 20.45
C ARG A 63 8.61 -22.12 19.09
N TYR A 64 9.70 -22.31 18.34
CA TYR A 64 9.87 -21.77 17.00
C TYR A 64 9.51 -22.77 15.89
N THR A 65 9.38 -24.05 16.23
CA THR A 65 9.02 -25.11 15.28
C THR A 65 7.54 -25.47 15.31
N GLU A 66 6.83 -25.13 16.39
CA GLU A 66 5.41 -25.49 16.61
C GLU A 66 4.42 -24.37 16.33
N ALA A 67 4.89 -23.13 16.07
CA ALA A 67 3.98 -22.07 15.67
C ALA A 67 3.34 -22.42 14.31
N PRO A 68 2.00 -22.36 14.19
CA PRO A 68 1.35 -22.59 12.91
C PRO A 68 2.00 -21.66 11.87
N ARG A 69 2.31 -22.23 10.69
CA ARG A 69 2.89 -21.45 9.59
C ARG A 69 1.97 -20.27 9.31
N ALA A 70 2.46 -19.05 9.48
CA ALA A 70 1.67 -17.86 9.24
C ALA A 70 1.26 -17.83 7.77
N MET A 71 -0.03 -17.90 7.49
CA MET A 71 -0.61 -17.75 6.17
C MET A 71 -1.29 -16.38 6.09
N VAL A 72 -1.14 -15.70 4.96
CA VAL A 72 -1.80 -14.42 4.68
C VAL A 72 -2.92 -14.66 3.67
N SER A 73 -4.12 -14.15 3.98
CA SER A 73 -5.25 -14.12 3.05
C SER A 73 -5.33 -12.74 2.40
N PHE A 74 -5.09 -12.65 1.09
CA PHE A 74 -5.24 -11.41 0.33
C PHE A 74 -6.69 -11.28 -0.14
N VAL A 75 -7.41 -10.28 0.36
CA VAL A 75 -8.78 -9.96 -0.07
C VAL A 75 -8.72 -8.88 -1.14
N VAL A 76 -9.11 -9.23 -2.35
CA VAL A 76 -9.08 -8.38 -3.55
C VAL A 76 -10.50 -8.09 -3.99
N ILE A 77 -10.90 -6.81 -4.00
CA ILE A 77 -12.25 -6.39 -4.39
C ILE A 77 -12.25 -5.96 -5.86
N VAL A 78 -13.13 -6.54 -6.65
CA VAL A 78 -13.24 -6.25 -8.09
C VAL A 78 -14.60 -5.63 -8.39
N TYR A 79 -14.59 -4.50 -9.12
CA TYR A 79 -15.79 -3.84 -9.62
C TYR A 79 -15.46 -3.05 -10.89
N LYS A 80 -16.01 -3.46 -12.04
CA LYS A 80 -15.81 -2.80 -13.35
C LYS A 80 -14.36 -2.65 -13.81
N MET A 81 -13.47 -3.54 -13.42
CA MET A 81 -12.04 -3.47 -13.75
C MET A 81 -11.41 -4.84 -14.05
N PRO A 82 -12.03 -5.67 -14.93
CA PRO A 82 -11.53 -7.03 -15.17
C PRO A 82 -10.07 -7.07 -15.64
N ASP A 83 -9.67 -6.19 -16.55
CA ASP A 83 -8.32 -6.18 -17.12
C ASP A 83 -7.25 -5.69 -16.13
N GLN A 84 -7.62 -4.78 -15.21
CA GLN A 84 -6.74 -4.37 -14.11
C GLN A 84 -6.61 -5.49 -13.08
N ALA A 85 -7.73 -6.15 -12.77
CA ALA A 85 -7.77 -7.25 -11.82
C ALA A 85 -6.89 -8.42 -12.28
N GLU A 86 -6.85 -8.75 -13.57
CA GLU A 86 -5.93 -9.78 -14.09
C GLU A 86 -4.46 -9.45 -13.83
N LYS A 87 -4.04 -8.18 -14.05
CA LYS A 87 -2.67 -7.75 -13.75
C LYS A 87 -2.37 -7.80 -12.25
N THR A 88 -3.35 -7.45 -11.42
CA THR A 88 -3.27 -7.59 -9.96
C THR A 88 -3.08 -9.05 -9.56
N LEU A 89 -3.90 -9.96 -10.09
CA LEU A 89 -3.81 -11.39 -9.80
C LEU A 89 -2.52 -12.02 -10.32
N LEU A 90 -2.05 -11.63 -11.51
CA LEU A 90 -0.72 -12.02 -11.98
C LEU A 90 0.37 -11.57 -11.01
N SER A 91 0.30 -10.33 -10.51
CA SER A 91 1.27 -9.82 -9.54
C SER A 91 1.20 -10.50 -8.16
N LEU A 92 0.08 -11.14 -7.84
CA LEU A 92 -0.11 -11.95 -6.64
C LEU A 92 0.18 -13.45 -6.87
N SER A 93 0.37 -13.90 -8.11
CA SER A 93 0.61 -15.32 -8.39
C SER A 93 1.95 -15.80 -7.84
N ALA A 94 2.04 -17.09 -7.46
CA ALA A 94 3.29 -17.70 -7.02
C ALA A 94 4.36 -17.76 -8.13
N GLN A 95 3.94 -17.64 -9.40
CA GLN A 95 4.85 -17.53 -10.53
C GLN A 95 5.60 -16.17 -10.55
N TYR A 96 4.95 -15.11 -10.09
CA TYR A 96 5.51 -13.76 -10.06
C TYR A 96 6.14 -13.41 -8.71
N GLN A 97 5.53 -13.82 -7.59
CA GLN A 97 6.02 -13.55 -6.25
C GLN A 97 7.24 -14.43 -5.93
N ARG A 98 8.30 -13.81 -5.38
CA ARG A 98 9.58 -14.47 -5.09
C ARG A 98 9.57 -15.15 -3.72
N GLY A 99 10.14 -16.35 -3.65
CA GLY A 99 10.41 -17.05 -2.39
C GLY A 99 9.16 -17.60 -1.68
N VAL A 100 8.05 -17.79 -2.42
CA VAL A 100 6.79 -18.35 -1.93
C VAL A 100 6.20 -19.34 -2.91
N THR A 101 5.28 -20.15 -2.42
CA THR A 101 4.46 -21.09 -3.19
C THR A 101 2.99 -20.84 -2.92
N GLU A 102 2.09 -21.43 -3.70
CA GLU A 102 0.64 -21.33 -3.50
C GLU A 102 0.18 -21.86 -2.12
N ALA A 103 0.99 -22.68 -1.45
CA ALA A 103 0.68 -23.18 -0.11
C ALA A 103 0.96 -22.18 1.02
N ASP A 104 1.61 -21.05 0.72
CA ASP A 104 2.04 -20.08 1.72
C ASP A 104 1.01 -18.99 2.00
N TYR A 105 0.07 -18.77 1.08
CA TYR A 105 -0.96 -17.73 1.14
C TYR A 105 -2.17 -18.12 0.30
N GLU A 106 -3.26 -17.38 0.47
CA GLU A 106 -4.44 -17.47 -0.40
C GLU A 106 -4.84 -16.10 -0.94
N VAL A 107 -5.54 -16.09 -2.06
CA VAL A 107 -6.13 -14.90 -2.67
C VAL A 107 -7.63 -15.07 -2.75
N ILE A 108 -8.37 -14.17 -2.13
CA ILE A 108 -9.84 -14.16 -2.08
C ILE A 108 -10.31 -13.01 -2.96
N VAL A 109 -10.79 -13.35 -4.14
CA VAL A 109 -11.36 -12.39 -5.07
C VAL A 109 -12.85 -12.24 -4.78
N VAL A 110 -13.28 -11.02 -4.45
CA VAL A 110 -14.69 -10.70 -4.28
C VAL A 110 -15.09 -9.72 -5.36
N GLU A 111 -15.89 -10.19 -6.31
CA GLU A 111 -16.39 -9.38 -7.41
C GLU A 111 -17.82 -8.94 -7.17
N ASN A 112 -18.06 -7.63 -7.15
CA ASN A 112 -19.40 -7.06 -7.08
C ASN A 112 -20.04 -7.01 -8.48
N SER A 113 -21.34 -7.23 -8.54
CA SER A 113 -22.13 -7.21 -9.78
C SER A 113 -21.91 -5.94 -10.59
N SER A 114 -21.66 -6.09 -11.88
CA SER A 114 -21.41 -4.99 -12.80
C SER A 114 -21.62 -5.41 -14.26
N ASP A 115 -21.51 -4.44 -15.18
CA ASP A 115 -21.56 -4.64 -16.64
C ASP A 115 -20.22 -5.11 -17.24
N ALA A 116 -19.14 -5.14 -16.46
CA ALA A 116 -17.83 -5.61 -16.86
C ALA A 116 -17.27 -6.59 -15.82
N VAL A 117 -17.45 -7.88 -16.07
CA VAL A 117 -17.18 -8.98 -15.12
C VAL A 117 -15.86 -9.65 -15.45
N LEU A 118 -15.04 -9.90 -14.41
CA LEU A 118 -13.83 -10.73 -14.49
C LEU A 118 -14.22 -12.21 -14.64
N GLY A 119 -15.04 -12.70 -13.71
CA GLY A 119 -15.49 -14.10 -13.66
C GLY A 119 -14.50 -15.07 -13.04
N GLU A 120 -15.04 -16.21 -12.60
CA GLU A 120 -14.25 -17.22 -11.86
C GLU A 120 -13.12 -17.82 -12.71
N GLU A 121 -13.39 -18.16 -13.97
CA GLU A 121 -12.40 -18.78 -14.86
C GLU A 121 -11.17 -17.90 -15.04
N ARG A 122 -11.37 -16.59 -15.32
CA ARG A 122 -10.27 -15.62 -15.45
C ARG A 122 -9.57 -15.36 -14.13
N ALA A 123 -10.28 -15.38 -13.01
CA ALA A 123 -9.67 -15.14 -11.70
C ALA A 123 -8.80 -16.33 -11.27
N CYS A 124 -9.31 -17.57 -11.40
CA CYS A 124 -8.66 -18.77 -10.87
C CYS A 124 -7.50 -19.29 -11.74
N GLN A 125 -7.29 -18.75 -12.96
CA GLN A 125 -6.15 -19.15 -13.80
C GLN A 125 -4.77 -18.76 -13.22
N TYR A 126 -4.72 -17.82 -12.25
CA TYR A 126 -3.49 -17.31 -11.66
C TYR A 126 -2.93 -18.12 -10.48
N GLY A 127 -3.64 -19.17 -10.04
CA GLY A 127 -3.16 -20.08 -8.99
C GLY A 127 -4.27 -20.91 -8.38
N SER A 128 -3.93 -22.11 -7.90
CA SER A 128 -4.87 -22.98 -7.16
C SER A 128 -5.22 -22.42 -5.78
N ASN A 129 -4.47 -21.45 -5.30
CA ASN A 129 -4.71 -20.70 -4.07
C ASN A 129 -5.66 -19.51 -4.24
N VAL A 130 -6.20 -19.29 -5.43
CA VAL A 130 -7.20 -18.26 -5.71
C VAL A 130 -8.59 -18.82 -5.50
N ARG A 131 -9.40 -18.08 -4.73
CA ARG A 131 -10.82 -18.39 -4.47
C ARG A 131 -11.66 -17.20 -4.92
N TYR A 132 -12.66 -17.46 -5.73
CA TYR A 132 -13.52 -16.44 -6.32
C TYR A 132 -14.93 -16.45 -5.73
N PHE A 133 -15.48 -15.25 -5.48
CA PHE A 133 -16.82 -15.05 -4.98
C PHE A 133 -17.48 -13.89 -5.75
N TYR A 134 -18.58 -14.17 -6.42
CA TYR A 134 -19.44 -13.15 -7.02
C TYR A 134 -20.53 -12.69 -6.05
N ARG A 135 -20.80 -11.39 -6.02
CA ARG A 135 -21.81 -10.82 -5.14
C ARG A 135 -22.75 -9.88 -5.90
N GLU A 136 -24.06 -10.08 -5.72
CA GLU A 136 -25.04 -9.08 -6.05
C GLU A 136 -24.92 -7.93 -5.04
N GLU A 137 -24.47 -6.76 -5.49
CA GLU A 137 -24.27 -5.60 -4.64
C GLU A 137 -24.72 -4.34 -5.36
N THR A 138 -25.56 -3.55 -4.69
CA THR A 138 -26.13 -2.30 -5.23
C THR A 138 -25.54 -1.06 -4.58
N ARG A 139 -24.87 -1.22 -3.43
CA ARG A 139 -24.26 -0.10 -2.70
C ARG A 139 -22.96 0.33 -3.38
N PRO A 140 -22.72 1.64 -3.48
CA PRO A 140 -21.53 2.16 -4.18
C PRO A 140 -20.23 2.07 -3.37
N THR A 141 -20.28 1.49 -2.17
CA THR A 141 -19.13 1.34 -1.25
C THR A 141 -18.56 -0.08 -1.29
N PRO A 142 -17.22 -0.28 -1.21
CA PRO A 142 -16.61 -1.59 -1.16
C PRO A 142 -16.72 -2.30 0.21
N VAL A 143 -17.20 -1.60 1.25
CA VAL A 143 -17.22 -2.08 2.64
C VAL A 143 -17.84 -3.47 2.78
N PRO A 144 -19.02 -3.77 2.21
CA PRO A 144 -19.62 -5.10 2.36
C PRO A 144 -18.81 -6.21 1.69
N ALA A 145 -18.18 -5.91 0.55
CA ALA A 145 -17.36 -6.88 -0.16
C ALA A 145 -16.05 -7.17 0.60
N VAL A 146 -15.42 -6.14 1.16
CA VAL A 146 -14.22 -6.26 2.00
C VAL A 146 -14.51 -7.12 3.23
N ASN A 147 -15.58 -6.79 3.98
CA ASN A 147 -15.95 -7.54 5.18
C ASN A 147 -16.31 -9.00 4.85
N PHE A 148 -17.04 -9.22 3.75
CA PHE A 148 -17.35 -10.57 3.27
C PHE A 148 -16.07 -11.36 2.92
N GLY A 149 -15.14 -10.76 2.18
CA GLY A 149 -13.88 -11.40 1.82
C GLY A 149 -13.05 -11.76 3.07
N ALA A 150 -13.01 -10.87 4.06
CA ALA A 150 -12.34 -11.11 5.33
C ALA A 150 -12.98 -12.26 6.14
N GLU A 151 -14.31 -12.44 6.07
CA GLU A 151 -15.00 -13.59 6.67
C GLU A 151 -14.62 -14.92 6.00
N LYS A 152 -14.24 -14.90 4.72
CA LYS A 152 -13.79 -16.10 3.98
C LYS A 152 -12.32 -16.42 4.19
N ALA A 153 -11.55 -15.52 4.81
CA ALA A 153 -10.14 -15.69 5.07
C ALA A 153 -9.84 -16.87 6.00
N GLN A 154 -8.84 -17.66 5.63
CA GLN A 154 -8.37 -18.81 6.40
C GLN A 154 -6.97 -18.55 7.01
N GLY A 155 -6.31 -17.48 6.61
CA GLY A 155 -5.01 -17.09 7.10
C GLY A 155 -5.02 -16.54 8.52
N THR A 156 -3.89 -16.61 9.17
CA THR A 156 -3.67 -15.95 10.46
C THR A 156 -3.61 -14.43 10.34
N HIS A 157 -3.35 -13.93 9.13
CA HIS A 157 -3.36 -12.52 8.78
C HIS A 157 -4.24 -12.27 7.56
N ILE A 158 -4.93 -11.14 7.56
CA ILE A 158 -5.79 -10.69 6.47
C ILE A 158 -5.16 -9.44 5.85
N SER A 159 -4.88 -9.50 4.56
CA SER A 159 -4.39 -8.35 3.78
C SER A 159 -5.52 -7.82 2.90
N ILE A 160 -5.81 -6.52 3.02
CA ILE A 160 -6.91 -5.88 2.31
C ILE A 160 -6.39 -5.09 1.11
N MET A 161 -6.92 -5.43 -0.06
CA MET A 161 -6.76 -4.69 -1.31
C MET A 161 -8.14 -4.17 -1.73
N VAL A 162 -8.42 -2.91 -1.39
CA VAL A 162 -9.76 -2.30 -1.51
C VAL A 162 -10.25 -2.19 -2.94
N ASP A 163 -9.33 -2.13 -3.89
CA ASP A 163 -9.61 -2.19 -5.32
C ASP A 163 -8.72 -3.21 -6.03
N GLY A 164 -9.27 -3.90 -7.02
CA GLY A 164 -8.59 -4.90 -7.85
C GLY A 164 -7.65 -4.31 -8.90
N ALA A 165 -7.39 -3.01 -8.85
CA ALA A 165 -6.46 -2.32 -9.74
C ALA A 165 -5.13 -1.98 -9.04
N ARG A 166 -4.56 -2.93 -8.30
CA ARG A 166 -3.34 -2.76 -7.50
C ARG A 166 -2.32 -3.85 -7.78
N MET A 167 -1.33 -3.57 -8.62
CA MET A 167 -0.22 -4.49 -8.85
C MET A 167 0.76 -4.42 -7.67
N LEU A 168 1.39 -5.53 -7.34
CA LEU A 168 2.38 -5.62 -6.27
C LEU A 168 3.79 -5.84 -6.84
N SER A 169 4.81 -5.41 -6.11
CA SER A 169 6.20 -5.78 -6.39
C SER A 169 6.49 -7.25 -6.01
N PRO A 170 7.58 -7.84 -6.54
CA PRO A 170 7.76 -9.30 -6.51
C PRO A 170 7.99 -9.95 -5.16
N SER A 171 8.35 -9.22 -4.09
CA SER A 171 8.65 -9.85 -2.80
C SER A 171 7.68 -9.43 -1.68
N VAL A 172 6.55 -8.81 -2.04
CA VAL A 172 5.54 -8.39 -1.06
C VAL A 172 5.07 -9.55 -0.20
N VAL A 173 4.71 -10.68 -0.81
CA VAL A 173 4.17 -11.83 -0.07
C VAL A 173 5.22 -12.42 0.87
N SER A 174 6.44 -12.64 0.39
CA SER A 174 7.52 -13.23 1.22
C SER A 174 7.93 -12.32 2.38
N TYR A 175 8.08 -11.01 2.16
CA TYR A 175 8.37 -10.08 3.26
C TYR A 175 7.20 -9.90 4.21
N MET A 176 5.97 -9.94 3.72
CA MET A 176 4.77 -9.92 4.57
C MET A 176 4.75 -11.13 5.50
N LEU A 177 4.96 -12.35 4.97
CA LEU A 177 5.07 -13.57 5.76
C LEU A 177 6.24 -13.54 6.75
N ALA A 178 7.38 -12.94 6.39
CA ALA A 178 8.49 -12.78 7.30
C ALA A 178 8.15 -11.80 8.44
N ALA A 179 7.49 -10.68 8.11
CA ALA A 179 7.10 -9.67 9.08
C ALA A 179 6.12 -10.19 10.12
N THR A 180 5.16 -11.05 9.74
CA THR A 180 4.16 -11.62 10.67
C THR A 180 4.78 -12.45 11.79
N ARG A 181 6.06 -12.82 11.67
CA ARG A 181 6.81 -13.57 12.69
C ARG A 181 7.53 -12.69 13.70
N LEU A 182 7.57 -11.37 13.48
CA LEU A 182 8.31 -10.45 14.35
C LEU A 182 7.58 -10.21 15.67
N HIS A 183 6.25 -10.14 15.64
CA HIS A 183 5.44 -9.91 16.84
C HIS A 183 4.00 -10.41 16.60
N PRO A 184 3.28 -10.92 17.61
CA PRO A 184 1.89 -11.40 17.46
C PRO A 184 0.91 -10.35 16.92
N GLN A 185 1.13 -9.07 17.24
CA GLN A 185 0.32 -7.94 16.78
C GLN A 185 1.02 -7.15 15.67
N THR A 186 1.67 -7.85 14.73
CA THR A 186 2.33 -7.19 13.60
C THR A 186 1.31 -6.75 12.55
N LEU A 187 1.33 -5.46 12.26
CA LEU A 187 0.70 -4.88 11.07
C LEU A 187 1.77 -4.68 10.00
N VAL A 188 1.47 -5.09 8.76
CA VAL A 188 2.38 -4.90 7.64
C VAL A 188 1.76 -3.94 6.65
N ALA A 189 2.38 -2.79 6.47
CA ALA A 189 1.95 -1.76 5.53
C ALA A 189 2.93 -1.64 4.35
N ILE A 190 2.38 -1.35 3.18
CA ILE A 190 3.14 -1.20 1.95
C ILE A 190 2.89 0.22 1.43
N PRO A 191 3.93 0.99 1.06
CA PRO A 191 3.75 2.29 0.45
C PRO A 191 2.98 2.18 -0.87
N GLY A 192 2.07 3.13 -1.08
CA GLY A 192 1.28 3.22 -2.30
C GLY A 192 1.97 4.04 -3.38
N TYR A 193 1.83 3.60 -4.62
CA TYR A 193 2.31 4.29 -5.81
C TYR A 193 1.18 4.42 -6.84
N HIS A 194 1.26 5.43 -7.70
CA HIS A 194 0.45 5.53 -8.91
C HIS A 194 1.32 5.21 -10.11
N LEU A 195 0.82 4.40 -11.04
CA LEU A 195 1.44 4.25 -12.35
C LEU A 195 1.35 5.59 -13.11
N GLY A 196 2.45 5.96 -13.74
CA GLY A 196 2.62 7.26 -14.38
C GLY A 196 3.53 8.21 -13.61
N PRO A 197 3.98 9.30 -14.23
CA PRO A 197 4.99 10.20 -13.67
C PRO A 197 4.47 11.15 -12.58
N MET A 198 3.17 11.29 -12.45
CA MET A 198 2.50 12.15 -11.49
C MET A 198 1.28 11.44 -10.91
N LEU A 199 0.73 11.97 -9.81
CA LEU A 199 -0.56 11.51 -9.27
C LEU A 199 -1.60 11.40 -10.40
N GLN A 200 -2.31 10.29 -10.49
CA GLN A 200 -3.19 10.00 -11.64
C GLN A 200 -4.24 11.08 -11.90
N GLN A 201 -4.79 11.71 -10.85
CA GLN A 201 -5.72 12.83 -11.00
C GLN A 201 -5.09 14.04 -11.72
N ARG A 202 -3.76 14.18 -11.74
CA ARG A 202 -3.03 15.21 -12.49
C ARG A 202 -2.63 14.72 -13.87
N SER A 203 -2.05 13.52 -13.95
CA SER A 203 -1.68 12.88 -15.22
C SER A 203 -2.87 12.81 -16.18
N MET A 204 -4.07 12.57 -15.66
CA MET A 204 -5.31 12.53 -16.44
C MET A 204 -5.65 13.88 -17.12
N LEU A 205 -5.30 15.02 -16.50
CA LEU A 205 -5.48 16.33 -17.11
C LEU A 205 -4.54 16.58 -18.30
N GLU A 206 -3.43 15.84 -18.33
CA GLU A 206 -2.41 15.88 -19.39
C GLU A 206 -2.59 14.75 -20.42
N GLY A 207 -3.69 13.99 -20.37
CA GLY A 207 -4.05 12.95 -21.32
C GLY A 207 -3.67 11.53 -20.90
N TYR A 208 -3.32 11.29 -19.63
CA TYR A 208 -3.13 9.92 -19.13
C TYR A 208 -4.46 9.16 -19.15
N CYS A 209 -4.42 7.95 -19.68
CA CYS A 209 -5.56 7.06 -19.81
C CYS A 209 -5.08 5.61 -19.82
N GLN A 210 -5.99 4.67 -19.94
CA GLN A 210 -5.69 3.23 -19.90
C GLN A 210 -4.72 2.80 -21.00
N GLU A 211 -4.82 3.39 -22.19
CA GLU A 211 -3.96 3.08 -23.33
C GLU A 211 -2.52 3.58 -23.09
N VAL A 212 -2.37 4.77 -22.51
CA VAL A 212 -1.05 5.31 -22.11
C VAL A 212 -0.41 4.44 -21.05
N GLU A 213 -1.19 3.99 -20.06
CA GLU A 213 -0.70 3.08 -19.03
C GLU A 213 -0.25 1.74 -19.62
N ALA A 214 -1.01 1.19 -20.58
CA ALA A 214 -0.64 -0.04 -21.25
C ALA A 214 0.70 0.09 -22.01
N GLU A 215 0.95 1.23 -22.68
CA GLU A 215 2.24 1.52 -23.33
C GLU A 215 3.39 1.60 -22.32
N LEU A 216 3.16 2.24 -21.15
CA LEU A 216 4.16 2.31 -20.08
C LEU A 216 4.51 0.92 -19.55
N LEU A 217 3.51 0.11 -19.22
CA LEU A 217 3.68 -1.26 -18.73
C LEU A 217 4.41 -2.14 -19.77
N ALA A 218 4.06 -2.00 -21.06
CA ALA A 218 4.73 -2.72 -22.14
C ALA A 218 6.21 -2.31 -22.29
N SER A 219 6.54 -1.04 -22.00
CA SER A 219 7.92 -0.51 -22.16
C SER A 219 8.91 -1.10 -21.17
N ILE A 220 8.44 -1.59 -20.02
CA ILE A 220 9.28 -2.11 -18.93
C ILE A 220 9.25 -3.64 -18.81
N ASN A 221 8.39 -4.34 -19.57
CA ASN A 221 8.20 -5.79 -19.46
C ASN A 221 8.07 -6.29 -18.00
N TRP A 222 7.20 -5.64 -17.23
CA TRP A 222 7.00 -5.86 -15.79
C TRP A 222 6.73 -7.31 -15.37
N PRO A 223 6.10 -8.18 -16.19
CA PRO A 223 5.89 -9.56 -15.78
C PRO A 223 7.20 -10.34 -15.56
N SER A 224 8.27 -9.96 -16.26
CA SER A 224 9.61 -10.58 -16.13
C SER A 224 10.43 -9.95 -15.00
N ASP A 225 10.27 -8.65 -14.74
CA ASP A 225 10.92 -7.92 -13.66
C ASP A 225 9.99 -6.86 -13.09
N GLY A 226 9.23 -7.25 -12.07
CA GLY A 226 8.23 -6.39 -11.46
C GLY A 226 8.79 -5.19 -10.68
N TYR A 227 10.07 -5.19 -10.31
CA TYR A 227 10.70 -4.02 -9.71
C TYR A 227 10.82 -2.84 -10.67
N ARG A 228 10.74 -3.08 -11.97
CA ARG A 228 10.69 -2.02 -12.96
C ARG A 228 9.41 -1.18 -12.92
N LEU A 229 8.36 -1.63 -12.22
CA LEU A 229 7.18 -0.80 -11.93
C LEU A 229 7.56 0.52 -11.24
N PHE A 230 8.60 0.54 -10.42
CA PHE A 230 9.10 1.78 -9.81
C PHE A 230 9.60 2.79 -10.83
N GLU A 231 10.15 2.37 -11.98
CA GLU A 231 10.67 3.27 -13.03
C GLU A 231 9.57 4.17 -13.59
N ILE A 232 8.35 3.64 -13.70
CA ILE A 232 7.20 4.31 -14.33
C ILE A 232 6.17 4.81 -13.30
N SER A 233 6.54 4.95 -12.03
CA SER A 233 5.60 5.29 -10.96
C SER A 233 6.03 6.55 -10.20
N CYS A 234 5.08 7.16 -9.51
CA CYS A 234 5.28 8.15 -8.46
C CYS A 234 4.62 7.70 -7.15
N LEU A 235 5.01 8.26 -6.01
CA LEU A 235 4.34 8.02 -4.73
C LEU A 235 2.87 8.47 -4.78
N SER A 236 1.96 7.71 -4.16
CA SER A 236 0.58 8.12 -3.96
C SER A 236 0.48 9.30 -2.99
N GLY A 237 -0.65 10.00 -2.97
CA GLY A 237 -0.85 11.14 -2.07
C GLY A 237 -0.68 10.79 -0.59
N THR A 238 -1.13 9.59 -0.18
CA THR A 238 -1.03 9.10 1.20
C THR A 238 0.36 8.57 1.58
N SER A 239 1.24 8.41 0.61
CA SER A 239 2.65 8.02 0.80
C SER A 239 3.64 9.09 0.32
N CYS A 240 3.18 10.33 0.04
CA CYS A 240 3.97 11.38 -0.60
C CYS A 240 5.21 11.81 0.20
N GLY A 241 5.24 11.60 1.50
CA GLY A 241 6.41 11.84 2.35
C GLY A 241 7.50 10.78 2.25
N GLY A 242 7.33 9.75 1.41
CA GLY A 242 8.26 8.65 1.26
C GLY A 242 8.30 7.71 2.46
N TYR A 243 9.40 6.95 2.60
CA TYR A 243 9.50 5.89 3.61
C TYR A 243 9.58 6.42 5.06
N PHE A 244 10.10 7.63 5.28
CA PHE A 244 10.46 8.11 6.62
C PHE A 244 9.45 9.11 7.21
N LYS A 245 8.37 9.37 6.51
CA LYS A 245 7.20 10.11 7.03
C LYS A 245 6.06 9.15 7.27
N PRO A 246 5.14 9.48 8.19
CA PRO A 246 3.92 8.69 8.37
C PRO A 246 3.16 8.54 7.06
N ILE A 247 2.79 7.31 6.70
CA ILE A 247 1.88 7.05 5.59
C ILE A 247 0.44 7.17 6.09
N GLY A 248 -0.45 7.68 5.24
CA GLY A 248 -1.86 7.88 5.62
C GLY A 248 -2.69 6.60 5.53
N GLU A 249 -2.28 5.65 4.71
CA GLU A 249 -2.97 4.37 4.50
C GLU A 249 -2.05 3.36 3.82
N SER A 250 -2.48 2.10 3.79
CA SER A 250 -1.89 1.08 2.93
C SER A 250 -3.00 0.29 2.22
N ASN A 251 -3.00 0.32 0.90
CA ASN A 251 -3.82 -0.54 0.06
C ASN A 251 -3.04 -1.82 -0.26
N CYS A 252 -2.98 -2.70 0.63
CA CYS A 252 -2.39 -4.00 0.85
C CYS A 252 -1.87 -4.07 2.30
N LEU A 253 -2.69 -3.58 3.23
CA LEU A 253 -2.44 -3.65 4.66
C LEU A 253 -2.72 -5.06 5.15
N ALA A 254 -1.74 -5.73 5.76
CA ALA A 254 -1.98 -6.99 6.47
C ALA A 254 -2.07 -6.76 7.98
N VAL A 255 -3.09 -7.36 8.59
CA VAL A 255 -3.34 -7.32 10.03
C VAL A 255 -3.59 -8.74 10.55
N PRO A 256 -3.28 -9.04 11.83
CA PRO A 256 -3.73 -10.30 12.44
C PRO A 256 -5.25 -10.47 12.31
N ALA A 257 -5.71 -11.69 12.05
CA ALA A 257 -7.15 -11.97 11.95
C ALA A 257 -7.91 -11.60 13.24
N ASP A 258 -7.25 -11.69 14.40
CA ASP A 258 -7.82 -11.24 15.67
C ASP A 258 -7.96 -9.70 15.72
N THR A 259 -6.96 -8.97 15.23
CA THR A 259 -7.04 -7.49 15.11
C THR A 259 -8.23 -7.09 14.22
N TRP A 260 -8.42 -7.78 13.09
CA TRP A 260 -9.58 -7.56 12.22
C TRP A 260 -10.90 -7.72 12.99
N ARG A 261 -11.04 -8.81 13.76
CA ARG A 261 -12.25 -9.09 14.55
C ARG A 261 -12.46 -8.08 15.69
N ILE A 262 -11.40 -7.72 16.41
CA ILE A 262 -11.45 -6.72 17.50
C ILE A 262 -11.94 -5.37 16.98
N LEU A 263 -11.46 -4.95 15.82
CA LEU A 263 -11.85 -3.68 15.20
C LEU A 263 -13.21 -3.72 14.50
N GLY A 264 -13.81 -4.91 14.34
CA GLY A 264 -15.07 -5.11 13.64
C GLY A 264 -14.98 -4.92 12.11
N GLY A 265 -13.78 -5.02 11.56
CA GLY A 265 -13.52 -4.83 10.13
C GLY A 265 -13.70 -3.39 9.65
N PHE A 266 -14.07 -3.23 8.40
CA PHE A 266 -14.46 -1.93 7.84
C PHE A 266 -15.83 -1.51 8.38
N ASP A 267 -15.91 -0.28 8.88
CA ASP A 267 -17.12 0.25 9.49
C ASP A 267 -18.24 0.46 8.44
N PRO A 268 -19.39 -0.23 8.58
CA PRO A 268 -20.51 -0.12 7.63
C PRO A 268 -21.13 1.29 7.52
N ALA A 269 -20.83 2.18 8.45
CA ALA A 269 -21.27 3.57 8.41
C ALA A 269 -20.60 4.38 7.30
N PHE A 270 -19.48 3.89 6.73
CA PHE A 270 -18.87 4.48 5.53
C PHE A 270 -19.61 4.03 4.29
N THR A 271 -20.50 4.87 3.81
CA THR A 271 -21.45 4.58 2.70
C THR A 271 -21.12 5.32 1.41
N GLU A 272 -20.16 6.25 1.44
CA GLU A 272 -19.78 7.02 0.27
C GLU A 272 -19.25 6.15 -0.86
N THR A 273 -19.42 6.63 -2.07
CA THR A 273 -18.98 5.95 -3.28
C THR A 273 -17.47 5.71 -3.25
N GLY A 274 -17.05 4.46 -3.48
CA GLY A 274 -15.65 4.05 -3.37
C GLY A 274 -15.16 3.87 -1.93
N GLY A 275 -16.07 3.97 -0.93
CA GLY A 275 -15.78 3.75 0.48
C GLY A 275 -15.29 4.97 1.24
N GLY A 276 -15.20 6.13 0.60
CA GLY A 276 -14.75 7.35 1.26
C GLY A 276 -13.37 7.18 1.90
N GLN A 277 -13.28 7.46 3.20
CA GLN A 277 -12.03 7.33 3.98
C GLN A 277 -12.00 6.06 4.85
N VAL A 278 -12.80 5.04 4.56
CA VAL A 278 -12.87 3.82 5.39
C VAL A 278 -11.53 3.08 5.49
N ASN A 279 -10.74 3.09 4.41
CA ASN A 279 -9.42 2.45 4.41
C ASN A 279 -8.43 3.20 5.32
N LEU A 280 -8.47 4.54 5.28
CA LEU A 280 -7.70 5.40 6.17
C LEU A 280 -8.13 5.19 7.63
N ASP A 281 -9.44 5.13 7.87
CA ASP A 281 -10.02 4.86 9.18
C ASP A 281 -9.53 3.54 9.78
N PHE A 282 -9.65 2.48 9.00
CA PHE A 282 -9.22 1.15 9.45
C PHE A 282 -7.71 1.10 9.71
N TYR A 283 -6.90 1.68 8.81
CA TYR A 283 -5.45 1.79 8.98
C TYR A 283 -5.10 2.50 10.31
N LYS A 284 -5.69 3.67 10.54
CA LYS A 284 -5.46 4.44 11.76
C LYS A 284 -5.84 3.65 13.01
N ARG A 285 -7.06 3.10 13.07
CA ARG A 285 -7.54 2.31 14.22
C ARG A 285 -6.65 1.09 14.48
N ALA A 286 -6.17 0.42 13.43
CA ALA A 286 -5.30 -0.74 13.57
C ALA A 286 -3.90 -0.36 14.08
N VAL A 287 -3.30 0.71 13.55
CA VAL A 287 -1.97 1.18 13.98
C VAL A 287 -1.98 1.70 15.42
N GLU A 288 -3.06 2.34 15.84
CA GLU A 288 -3.18 2.94 17.18
C GLU A 288 -3.62 1.95 18.29
N LEU A 289 -3.86 0.67 17.95
CA LEU A 289 -4.09 -0.33 18.98
C LEU A 289 -2.83 -0.53 19.85
N PRO A 290 -3.03 -0.77 21.17
CA PRO A 290 -1.93 -1.11 22.06
C PRO A 290 -1.15 -2.34 21.55
N ASP A 291 0.15 -2.35 21.81
CA ASP A 291 1.08 -3.44 21.48
C ASP A 291 1.21 -3.75 19.99
N THR A 292 0.73 -2.89 19.11
CA THR A 292 0.89 -3.03 17.66
C THR A 292 2.33 -2.77 17.25
N LEU A 293 2.92 -3.69 16.48
CA LEU A 293 4.16 -3.49 15.75
C LEU A 293 3.84 -3.12 14.29
N LEU A 294 4.02 -1.85 13.94
CA LEU A 294 3.91 -1.41 12.54
C LEU A 294 5.19 -1.74 11.79
N VAL A 295 5.07 -2.54 10.73
CA VAL A 295 6.17 -2.84 9.79
C VAL A 295 5.84 -2.21 8.44
N ILE A 296 6.78 -1.45 7.88
CA ILE A 296 6.70 -0.96 6.50
C ILE A 296 7.65 -1.76 5.64
N LEU A 297 7.15 -2.31 4.53
CA LEU A 297 8.00 -3.02 3.56
C LEU A 297 8.76 -2.00 2.71
N MET A 298 10.05 -1.85 3.01
CA MET A 298 10.94 -0.95 2.27
C MET A 298 11.35 -1.59 0.93
N GLY A 299 11.27 -0.82 -0.14
CA GLY A 299 11.60 -1.29 -1.49
C GLY A 299 10.52 -2.17 -2.14
N GLU A 300 9.37 -2.33 -1.45
CA GLU A 300 8.17 -2.95 -2.00
C GLU A 300 7.09 -1.89 -2.23
N GLY A 301 6.13 -2.19 -3.11
CA GLY A 301 5.09 -1.24 -3.49
C GLY A 301 3.77 -1.88 -3.92
N SER A 302 2.69 -1.11 -3.71
CA SER A 302 1.37 -1.33 -4.27
C SER A 302 1.10 -0.25 -5.32
N PHE A 303 1.02 -0.64 -6.61
CA PHE A 303 0.97 0.25 -7.76
C PHE A 303 -0.46 0.37 -8.29
N HIS A 304 -1.07 1.53 -8.10
CA HIS A 304 -2.43 1.79 -8.54
C HIS A 304 -2.49 1.97 -10.06
N GLN A 305 -3.33 1.16 -10.70
CA GLN A 305 -3.62 1.21 -12.13
C GLN A 305 -4.75 2.21 -12.42
N PHE A 306 -4.78 2.76 -13.62
CA PHE A 306 -5.88 3.62 -14.07
C PHE A 306 -7.13 2.78 -14.39
N HIS A 307 -8.23 3.04 -13.68
CA HIS A 307 -9.50 2.33 -13.88
C HIS A 307 -10.75 3.23 -13.80
N GLY A 308 -10.59 4.56 -13.74
CA GLY A 308 -11.71 5.49 -13.68
C GLY A 308 -12.37 5.62 -12.29
N GLY A 309 -11.66 5.30 -11.22
CA GLY A 309 -12.13 5.45 -9.83
C GLY A 309 -12.49 6.89 -9.45
N ILE A 310 -13.32 7.06 -8.41
CA ILE A 310 -13.87 8.35 -8.00
C ILE A 310 -12.78 9.39 -7.72
N THR A 311 -11.76 9.02 -7.00
CA THR A 311 -10.68 9.94 -6.59
C THR A 311 -9.65 10.22 -7.68
N THR A 312 -9.44 9.28 -8.59
CA THR A 312 -8.40 9.31 -9.63
C THR A 312 -8.94 9.48 -11.04
N GLY A 313 -10.21 9.10 -11.29
CA GLY A 313 -10.85 9.12 -12.61
C GLY A 313 -11.88 10.25 -12.83
N THR A 314 -12.22 11.05 -11.82
CA THR A 314 -13.15 12.18 -11.95
C THR A 314 -12.42 13.52 -12.03
N LYS A 315 -13.05 14.52 -12.68
CA LYS A 315 -12.47 15.85 -12.91
C LYS A 315 -13.35 16.97 -12.36
N GLY A 316 -12.74 18.15 -12.13
CA GLY A 316 -13.43 19.38 -11.80
C GLY A 316 -14.32 19.30 -10.57
N GLU A 317 -15.47 19.97 -10.60
CA GLU A 317 -16.39 20.10 -9.46
C GLU A 317 -16.89 18.75 -8.92
N LYS A 318 -17.10 17.74 -9.78
CA LYS A 318 -17.50 16.40 -9.33
C LYS A 318 -16.49 15.76 -8.40
N ARG A 319 -15.20 15.93 -8.71
CA ARG A 319 -14.12 15.41 -7.86
C ARG A 319 -14.05 16.16 -6.54
N ILE A 320 -14.11 17.50 -6.59
CA ILE A 320 -14.10 18.35 -5.39
C ILE A 320 -15.23 17.94 -4.46
N LYS A 321 -16.46 17.86 -4.98
CA LYS A 321 -17.63 17.45 -4.21
C LYS A 321 -17.46 16.06 -3.59
N ALA A 322 -17.00 15.07 -4.35
CA ALA A 322 -16.80 13.73 -3.83
C ALA A 322 -15.74 13.70 -2.70
N MET A 323 -14.66 14.47 -2.83
CA MET A 323 -13.64 14.59 -1.78
C MET A 323 -14.23 15.26 -0.52
N ASP A 324 -15.00 16.33 -0.68
CA ASP A 324 -15.66 17.01 0.44
C ASP A 324 -16.66 16.07 1.15
N ASP A 325 -17.45 15.31 0.39
CA ASP A 325 -18.38 14.31 0.94
C ASP A 325 -17.63 13.26 1.77
N HIS A 326 -16.45 12.76 1.26
CA HIS A 326 -15.61 11.82 1.97
C HIS A 326 -15.04 12.39 3.29
N PHE A 327 -14.53 13.62 3.25
CA PHE A 327 -13.98 14.29 4.45
C PHE A 327 -15.07 14.57 5.48
N ASN A 328 -16.23 15.05 5.03
CA ASN A 328 -17.36 15.35 5.89
C ASN A 328 -17.92 14.08 6.54
N GLN A 329 -18.04 12.98 5.79
CA GLN A 329 -18.48 11.70 6.35
C GLN A 329 -17.51 11.22 7.44
N TYR A 330 -16.20 11.25 7.19
CA TYR A 330 -15.21 10.85 8.19
C TYR A 330 -15.33 11.69 9.47
N ALA A 331 -15.33 13.03 9.32
CA ALA A 331 -15.43 13.95 10.46
C ALA A 331 -16.74 13.76 11.24
N ALA A 332 -17.85 13.50 10.55
CA ALA A 332 -19.13 13.20 11.19
C ALA A 332 -19.11 11.89 11.99
N LEU A 333 -18.44 10.85 11.48
CA LEU A 333 -18.37 9.54 12.12
C LEU A 333 -17.36 9.49 13.27
N ARG A 334 -16.26 10.27 13.19
CA ARG A 334 -15.15 10.21 14.16
C ARG A 334 -15.03 11.44 15.05
N GLY A 335 -15.80 12.49 14.78
CA GLY A 335 -15.79 13.74 15.56
C GLY A 335 -14.64 14.68 15.23
N GLU A 336 -13.72 14.30 14.34
CA GLU A 336 -12.57 15.11 13.91
C GLU A 336 -12.17 14.76 12.46
N PRO A 337 -11.47 15.66 11.74
CA PRO A 337 -10.86 15.34 10.46
C PRO A 337 -9.82 14.22 10.59
N TYR A 338 -9.63 13.46 9.50
CA TYR A 338 -8.61 12.41 9.47
C TYR A 338 -7.20 12.98 9.68
N LYS A 339 -6.43 12.29 10.53
CA LYS A 339 -4.99 12.52 10.74
C LYS A 339 -4.27 11.19 10.67
N SER A 340 -3.18 11.13 9.91
CA SER A 340 -2.34 9.93 9.83
C SER A 340 -1.79 9.55 11.21
N PRO A 341 -1.72 8.25 11.54
CA PRO A 341 -1.07 7.82 12.77
C PRO A 341 0.42 8.15 12.72
N THR A 342 1.01 8.47 13.87
CA THR A 342 2.42 8.90 13.98
C THR A 342 3.33 7.82 14.56
N GLN A 343 2.85 6.58 14.72
CA GLN A 343 3.63 5.47 15.23
C GLN A 343 4.85 5.25 14.33
N ARG A 344 6.03 5.10 14.96
CA ARG A 344 7.28 4.82 14.24
C ARG A 344 7.29 3.36 13.81
N PRO A 345 7.50 3.08 12.50
CA PRO A 345 7.54 1.72 12.01
C PRO A 345 8.91 1.07 12.20
N VAL A 346 8.92 -0.27 12.16
CA VAL A 346 10.09 -1.06 11.79
C VAL A 346 10.10 -1.21 10.27
N TYR A 347 11.26 -1.17 9.65
CA TYR A 347 11.41 -1.37 8.21
C TYR A 347 11.94 -2.76 7.91
N LEU A 348 11.32 -3.45 6.96
CA LEU A 348 11.74 -4.76 6.47
C LEU A 348 11.71 -4.76 4.95
N GLY A 349 12.72 -5.36 4.31
CA GLY A 349 12.78 -5.47 2.87
C GLY A 349 14.17 -5.23 2.30
N SER A 350 14.29 -5.28 0.98
CA SER A 350 15.47 -4.89 0.22
C SER A 350 15.11 -3.73 -0.70
N LEU A 351 16.07 -2.84 -0.95
CA LEU A 351 15.85 -1.68 -1.79
C LEU A 351 16.42 -1.93 -3.21
N PRO A 352 15.58 -2.18 -4.20
CA PRO A 352 16.04 -2.32 -5.59
C PRO A 352 16.47 -0.96 -6.17
N ASP A 353 17.40 -0.97 -7.12
CA ASP A 353 17.93 0.25 -7.76
C ASP A 353 16.82 1.13 -8.32
N SER A 354 15.77 0.54 -8.90
CA SER A 354 14.61 1.25 -9.45
C SER A 354 13.81 2.03 -8.41
N ALA A 355 13.89 1.66 -7.11
CA ALA A 355 13.23 2.34 -6.00
C ALA A 355 14.11 3.38 -5.29
N MET A 356 15.40 3.51 -5.67
CA MET A 356 16.35 4.42 -5.02
C MET A 356 15.90 5.88 -5.04
N LYS A 357 15.23 6.32 -6.11
CA LYS A 357 14.68 7.69 -6.19
C LYS A 357 13.69 8.00 -5.06
N PHE A 358 12.92 7.01 -4.59
CA PHE A 358 11.96 7.17 -3.49
C PHE A 358 12.64 7.16 -2.12
N MET A 359 13.78 6.45 -1.99
CA MET A 359 14.62 6.53 -0.81
C MET A 359 15.23 7.93 -0.67
N HIS A 360 15.80 8.47 -1.75
CA HIS A 360 16.34 9.82 -1.77
C HIS A 360 15.27 10.85 -1.40
N HIS A 361 14.11 10.80 -2.07
CA HIS A 361 12.97 11.65 -1.74
C HIS A 361 12.55 11.54 -0.27
N GLY A 362 12.38 10.33 0.26
CA GLY A 362 12.00 10.11 1.67
C GLY A 362 13.02 10.67 2.66
N THR A 363 14.31 10.59 2.35
CA THR A 363 15.38 11.16 3.17
C THR A 363 15.30 12.69 3.17
N THR A 364 15.16 13.29 1.99
CA THR A 364 15.01 14.76 1.82
C THR A 364 13.81 15.26 2.62
N GLN A 365 12.66 14.59 2.48
CA GLN A 365 11.45 14.94 3.24
C GLN A 365 11.64 14.80 4.76
N ALA A 366 12.32 13.75 5.22
CA ALA A 366 12.54 13.51 6.65
C ALA A 366 13.47 14.55 7.29
N LEU A 367 14.49 14.99 6.54
CA LEU A 367 15.47 16.00 7.00
C LEU A 367 14.94 17.43 6.86
N GLY A 368 13.81 17.65 6.17
CA GLY A 368 13.32 19.00 5.89
C GLY A 368 14.21 19.79 4.93
N VAL A 369 15.05 19.13 4.17
CA VAL A 369 15.91 19.73 3.15
C VAL A 369 15.04 19.98 1.91
N LEU A 370 15.02 21.23 1.44
CA LEU A 370 14.39 21.55 0.15
C LEU A 370 15.29 20.96 -0.96
N GLU A 371 14.70 20.27 -1.92
CA GLU A 371 15.39 19.91 -3.16
C GLU A 371 15.68 21.23 -3.91
N GLU A 372 16.97 21.54 -4.12
CA GLU A 372 17.43 22.66 -4.92
C GLU A 372 17.14 22.48 -6.42
#